data_4a4ee5141b13a51b05e57096727896f8
#
_entry.id   4a4ee5141b13a51b05e57096727896f8
#
_cell.length_a   1.000
_cell.length_b   1.000
_cell.length_c   1.000
_cell.angle_alpha   90.00
_cell.angle_beta   90.00
_cell.angle_gamma   90.00
#
_symmetry.space_group_name_H-M   'P 1'
#
loop_
_entity.id
_entity.type
_entity.pdbx_description
1 polymer ?
#
loop_
_entity_poly.entity_id
_entity_poly.type
_entity_poly.pdbx_seq_one_letter_code
_entity_poly.pdbx_strand_id
1 'polypeptide(L)'
;IGEKLKEFNDKLIYLNGSINDYYDPYMNAIISYEDFKSYKHFAVPLIFTQSGTKPMTSIDMSIKYVEYYNELKSSDAICSIGFGFNPDDEHINGIIRSLVDRDNKTLIIVDVVNDKSESERIDELAQKLKITNVQNIKLVIVDYERTCESLPWIDKVYELISNPVNNI
;
A
#
# COMPACT_ATOMS: atom_id res chain seq x y z
N ILE A 1 -2.84 25.40 -4.93
CA ILE A 1 -3.53 24.12 -4.71
C ILE A 1 -3.28 23.19 -5.92
N GLY A 2 -3.41 23.66 -7.17
CA GLY A 2 -3.27 22.83 -8.37
C GLY A 2 -1.89 22.20 -8.54
N GLU A 3 -0.80 22.91 -8.29
CA GLU A 3 0.57 22.38 -8.41
C GLU A 3 0.85 21.29 -7.37
N LYS A 4 0.44 21.50 -6.11
CA LYS A 4 0.59 20.49 -5.06
C LYS A 4 -0.23 19.21 -5.33
N LEU A 5 -1.43 19.35 -5.92
CA LEU A 5 -2.24 18.20 -6.31
C LEU A 5 -1.61 17.43 -7.46
N LYS A 6 -0.98 18.13 -8.42
CA LYS A 6 -0.26 17.49 -9.52
C LYS A 6 0.94 16.70 -9.00
N GLU A 7 1.78 17.33 -8.18
CA GLU A 7 2.94 16.68 -7.56
C GLU A 7 2.53 15.44 -6.72
N PHE A 8 1.39 15.51 -6.04
CA PHE A 8 0.84 14.37 -5.31
C PHE A 8 0.38 13.26 -6.25
N ASN A 9 -0.32 13.56 -7.33
CA ASN A 9 -0.77 12.57 -8.31
C ASN A 9 0.40 11.86 -9.00
N ASP A 10 1.51 12.56 -9.25
CA ASP A 10 2.69 11.99 -9.88
C ASP A 10 3.39 10.93 -8.99
N LYS A 11 3.06 10.89 -7.69
CA LYS A 11 3.55 9.89 -6.72
C LYS A 11 2.58 8.74 -6.44
N LEU A 12 1.38 8.76 -7.06
CA LEU A 12 0.39 7.71 -6.85
C LEU A 12 0.65 6.51 -7.76
N ILE A 13 0.75 5.33 -7.16
CA ILE A 13 0.89 4.06 -7.87
C ILE A 13 -0.39 3.25 -7.71
N TYR A 14 -1.16 3.11 -8.79
CA TYR A 14 -2.42 2.37 -8.82
C TYR A 14 -2.16 0.89 -9.10
N LEU A 15 -1.97 0.08 -8.06
CA LEU A 15 -1.65 -1.35 -8.16
C LEU A 15 -2.81 -2.22 -8.67
N ASN A 16 -4.04 -1.74 -8.54
CA ASN A 16 -5.24 -2.43 -9.03
C ASN A 16 -5.79 -1.82 -10.33
N GLY A 17 -5.01 -0.97 -10.97
CA GLY A 17 -5.46 -0.20 -12.13
C GLY A 17 -6.25 1.05 -11.73
N SER A 18 -6.70 1.78 -12.73
CA SER A 18 -7.43 3.03 -12.57
C SER A 18 -8.60 3.07 -13.58
N ILE A 19 -9.66 3.79 -13.23
CA ILE A 19 -10.79 4.04 -14.16
C ILE A 19 -10.37 4.82 -15.42
N ASN A 20 -9.20 5.45 -15.37
CA ASN A 20 -8.64 6.21 -16.48
C ASN A 20 -7.67 5.38 -17.32
N ASP A 21 -7.43 4.12 -16.97
CA ASP A 21 -6.51 3.24 -17.67
C ASP A 21 -7.26 2.14 -18.43
N TYR A 22 -6.78 1.83 -19.63
CA TYR A 22 -7.25 0.72 -20.45
C TYR A 22 -6.08 -0.21 -20.76
N TYR A 23 -6.35 -1.49 -20.89
CA TYR A 23 -5.35 -2.47 -21.27
C TYR A 23 -5.60 -2.96 -22.70
N ASP A 24 -4.56 -2.85 -23.52
CA ASP A 24 -4.50 -3.46 -24.85
C ASP A 24 -3.77 -4.81 -24.75
N PRO A 25 -4.48 -5.95 -24.84
CA PRO A 25 -3.87 -7.26 -24.78
C PRO A 25 -3.02 -7.58 -26.00
N TYR A 26 -3.26 -6.94 -27.13
CA TYR A 26 -2.50 -7.14 -28.37
C TYR A 26 -1.10 -6.50 -28.29
N MET A 27 -1.03 -5.28 -27.76
CA MET A 27 0.24 -4.57 -27.57
C MET A 27 0.88 -4.82 -26.21
N ASN A 28 0.17 -5.47 -25.30
CA ASN A 28 0.55 -5.64 -23.88
C ASN A 28 0.89 -4.30 -23.21
N ALA A 29 0.07 -3.28 -23.44
CA ALA A 29 0.31 -1.92 -23.01
C ALA A 29 -0.89 -1.34 -22.25
N ILE A 30 -0.60 -0.40 -21.35
CA ILE A 30 -1.62 0.43 -20.70
C ILE A 30 -1.81 1.70 -21.51
N ILE A 31 -3.07 2.00 -21.82
CA ILE A 31 -3.48 3.17 -22.60
C ILE A 31 -4.27 4.10 -21.68
N SER A 32 -3.92 5.37 -21.66
CA SER A 32 -4.68 6.38 -20.92
C SER A 32 -6.06 6.63 -21.54
N TYR A 33 -7.00 7.13 -20.76
CA TYR A 33 -8.33 7.51 -21.27
C TYR A 33 -8.23 8.55 -22.39
N GLU A 34 -7.27 9.48 -22.35
CA GLU A 34 -7.10 10.50 -23.36
C GLU A 34 -6.63 9.90 -24.70
N ASP A 35 -5.68 8.97 -24.64
CA ASP A 35 -5.17 8.27 -25.81
C ASP A 35 -6.20 7.30 -26.38
N PHE A 36 -7.04 6.70 -25.52
CA PHE A 36 -8.08 5.75 -25.91
C PHE A 36 -9.09 6.36 -26.90
N LYS A 37 -9.39 7.66 -26.79
CA LYS A 37 -10.32 8.36 -27.71
C LYS A 37 -9.91 8.29 -29.17
N SER A 38 -8.62 8.18 -29.45
CA SER A 38 -8.04 8.06 -30.80
C SER A 38 -7.45 6.69 -31.10
N TYR A 39 -7.61 5.75 -30.17
CA TYR A 39 -6.98 4.44 -30.22
C TYR A 39 -7.64 3.55 -31.28
N LYS A 40 -6.82 2.83 -32.05
CA LYS A 40 -7.29 2.03 -33.19
C LYS A 40 -7.44 0.54 -32.85
N HIS A 41 -6.87 0.09 -31.73
CA HIS A 41 -6.91 -1.30 -31.32
C HIS A 41 -8.01 -1.49 -30.25
N PHE A 42 -8.35 -2.74 -30.01
CA PHE A 42 -9.24 -3.08 -28.94
C PHE A 42 -8.52 -2.93 -27.59
N ALA A 43 -9.14 -2.24 -26.65
CA ALA A 43 -8.66 -2.14 -25.29
C ALA A 43 -9.80 -2.30 -24.29
N VAL A 44 -9.52 -2.84 -23.12
CA VAL A 44 -10.49 -3.07 -22.04
C VAL A 44 -10.15 -2.19 -20.84
N PRO A 45 -11.15 -1.75 -20.04
CA PRO A 45 -10.86 -1.02 -18.81
C PRO A 45 -9.93 -1.82 -17.89
N LEU A 46 -8.88 -1.16 -17.41
CA LEU A 46 -7.88 -1.78 -16.54
C LEU A 46 -8.31 -1.64 -15.08
N ILE A 47 -9.22 -2.50 -14.65
CA ILE A 47 -9.65 -2.59 -13.26
C ILE A 47 -9.54 -4.04 -12.84
N PHE A 48 -8.65 -4.33 -11.90
CA PHE A 48 -8.55 -5.65 -11.31
C PHE A 48 -9.51 -5.78 -10.14
N THR A 49 -10.45 -6.69 -10.27
CA THR A 49 -11.30 -7.10 -9.15
C THR A 49 -10.51 -8.03 -8.22
N GLN A 50 -11.01 -8.20 -7.00
CA GLN A 50 -10.43 -9.13 -6.04
C GLN A 50 -10.37 -10.54 -6.63
N SER A 51 -9.17 -11.05 -6.83
CA SER A 51 -8.93 -12.47 -7.16
C SER A 51 -7.59 -12.87 -6.56
N GLY A 52 -7.53 -14.05 -5.97
CA GLY A 52 -6.34 -14.59 -5.27
C GLY A 52 -5.11 -14.75 -6.17
N THR A 53 -5.26 -14.66 -7.48
CA THR A 53 -4.16 -14.69 -8.45
C THR A 53 -4.43 -13.61 -9.50
N LYS A 54 -3.82 -12.46 -9.32
CA LYS A 54 -3.85 -11.42 -10.37
C LYS A 54 -2.82 -11.80 -11.44
N PRO A 55 -3.22 -12.01 -12.69
CA PRO A 55 -2.27 -12.31 -13.74
C PRO A 55 -1.38 -11.08 -13.96
N MET A 56 -0.14 -11.17 -13.51
CA MET A 56 0.92 -10.20 -13.78
C MET A 56 1.41 -10.33 -15.24
N THR A 57 0.46 -10.39 -16.17
CA THR A 57 0.72 -10.61 -17.60
C THR A 57 1.07 -9.31 -18.32
N SER A 58 0.65 -8.15 -17.78
CA SER A 58 1.01 -6.85 -18.32
C SER A 58 2.40 -6.43 -17.85
N ILE A 59 3.28 -6.09 -18.79
CA ILE A 59 4.61 -5.56 -18.50
C ILE A 59 4.51 -4.26 -17.70
N ASP A 60 3.63 -3.35 -18.10
CA ASP A 60 3.43 -2.07 -17.43
C ASP A 60 2.95 -2.26 -15.97
N MET A 61 2.06 -3.23 -15.73
CA MET A 61 1.66 -3.55 -14.36
C MET A 61 2.82 -4.11 -13.55
N SER A 62 3.66 -4.96 -14.14
CA SER A 62 4.86 -5.47 -13.47
C SER A 62 5.82 -4.34 -13.10
N ILE A 63 5.98 -3.35 -13.97
CA ILE A 63 6.78 -2.15 -13.70
C ILE A 63 6.20 -1.38 -12.49
N LYS A 64 4.88 -1.14 -12.43
CA LYS A 64 4.22 -0.49 -11.28
C LYS A 64 4.49 -1.22 -9.96
N TYR A 65 4.52 -2.55 -9.94
CA TYR A 65 4.87 -3.33 -8.75
C TYR A 65 6.35 -3.20 -8.37
N VAL A 66 7.25 -3.12 -9.35
CA VAL A 66 8.68 -2.85 -9.10
C VAL A 66 8.88 -1.44 -8.54
N GLU A 67 8.20 -0.44 -9.09
CA GLU A 67 8.21 0.93 -8.56
C GLU A 67 7.69 0.96 -7.13
N TYR A 68 6.54 0.36 -6.85
CA TYR A 68 5.97 0.25 -5.52
C TYR A 68 6.94 -0.38 -4.51
N TYR A 69 7.58 -1.49 -4.88
CA TYR A 69 8.58 -2.13 -4.05
C TYR A 69 9.77 -1.19 -3.77
N ASN A 70 10.28 -0.51 -4.78
CA ASN A 70 11.42 0.39 -4.65
C ASN A 70 11.10 1.61 -3.79
N GLU A 71 9.91 2.21 -3.96
CA GLU A 71 9.45 3.33 -3.14
C GLU A 71 9.33 2.92 -1.66
N LEU A 72 8.70 1.79 -1.37
CA LEU A 72 8.63 1.28 0.00
C LEU A 72 10.01 0.95 0.56
N LYS A 73 10.91 0.40 -0.25
CA LYS A 73 12.26 0.04 0.18
C LYS A 73 13.09 1.27 0.48
N SER A 74 12.96 2.35 -0.28
CA SER A 74 13.70 3.60 -0.09
C SER A 74 13.15 4.48 1.03
N SER A 75 11.87 4.29 1.43
CA SER A 75 11.22 5.08 2.48
C SER A 75 11.78 4.78 3.88
N ASP A 76 11.60 5.68 4.84
CA ASP A 76 11.99 5.48 6.24
C ASP A 76 11.12 4.44 6.95
N ALA A 77 9.81 4.41 6.63
CA ALA A 77 8.85 3.47 7.15
C ALA A 77 7.72 3.21 6.14
N ILE A 78 7.02 2.10 6.30
CA ILE A 78 5.79 1.78 5.56
C ILE A 78 4.61 2.16 6.43
N CYS A 79 3.72 3.02 5.93
CA CYS A 79 2.48 3.36 6.63
C CYS A 79 1.27 2.79 5.88
N SER A 80 0.53 1.90 6.54
CA SER A 80 -0.68 1.28 6.01
C SER A 80 -1.93 1.89 6.63
N ILE A 81 -2.83 2.40 5.79
CA ILE A 81 -4.06 3.07 6.21
C ILE A 81 -5.25 2.45 5.49
N GLY A 82 -6.16 1.85 6.24
CA GLY A 82 -7.40 1.28 5.70
C GLY A 82 -7.20 0.05 4.81
N PHE A 83 -6.00 -0.53 4.77
CA PHE A 83 -5.73 -1.73 4.00
C PHE A 83 -5.95 -2.98 4.87
N GLY A 84 -6.85 -3.84 4.43
CA GLY A 84 -7.32 -4.97 5.22
C GLY A 84 -6.40 -6.20 5.26
N PHE A 85 -5.28 -6.22 4.54
CA PHE A 85 -4.36 -7.35 4.41
C PHE A 85 -5.06 -8.68 4.06
N ASN A 86 -6.01 -8.61 3.11
CA ASN A 86 -6.73 -9.81 2.70
C ASN A 86 -5.81 -10.83 2.04
N PRO A 87 -6.08 -12.15 2.18
CA PRO A 87 -5.33 -13.19 1.48
C PRO A 87 -5.34 -13.03 -0.05
N ASP A 88 -6.37 -12.43 -0.61
CA ASP A 88 -6.47 -12.15 -2.05
C ASP A 88 -5.44 -11.11 -2.52
N ASP A 89 -4.90 -10.31 -1.61
CA ASP A 89 -3.85 -9.32 -1.86
C ASP A 89 -2.45 -9.84 -1.48
N GLU A 90 -2.23 -11.17 -1.52
CA GLU A 90 -0.96 -11.79 -1.09
C GLU A 90 0.25 -11.26 -1.88
N HIS A 91 0.07 -10.80 -3.11
CA HIS A 91 1.11 -10.13 -3.90
C HIS A 91 1.58 -8.81 -3.28
N ILE A 92 0.70 -8.04 -2.61
CA ILE A 92 1.03 -6.84 -1.84
C ILE A 92 1.55 -7.24 -0.46
N ASN A 93 0.85 -8.15 0.22
CA ASN A 93 1.23 -8.65 1.54
C ASN A 93 2.64 -9.24 1.53
N GLY A 94 3.01 -9.96 0.45
CA GLY A 94 4.34 -10.54 0.27
C GLY A 94 5.45 -9.50 0.15
N ILE A 95 5.19 -8.39 -0.55
CA ILE A 95 6.14 -7.27 -0.64
C ILE A 95 6.35 -6.65 0.74
N ILE A 96 5.28 -6.31 1.45
CA ILE A 96 5.35 -5.72 2.80
C ILE A 96 6.10 -6.67 3.74
N ARG A 97 5.72 -7.94 3.77
CA ARG A 97 6.37 -8.98 4.59
C ARG A 97 7.88 -9.06 4.32
N SER A 98 8.26 -9.10 3.04
CA SER A 98 9.67 -9.17 2.65
C SER A 98 10.47 -7.97 3.15
N LEU A 99 9.92 -6.76 3.04
CA LEU A 99 10.58 -5.54 3.52
C LEU A 99 10.68 -5.50 5.05
N VAL A 100 9.64 -5.95 5.77
CA VAL A 100 9.65 -5.98 7.23
C VAL A 100 10.60 -7.04 7.77
N ASP A 101 10.58 -8.26 7.21
CA ASP A 101 11.36 -9.38 7.74
C ASP A 101 12.82 -9.38 7.29
N ARG A 102 13.11 -8.95 6.06
CA ARG A 102 14.46 -9.01 5.48
C ARG A 102 15.21 -7.69 5.55
N ASP A 103 14.50 -6.59 5.28
CA ASP A 103 15.11 -5.25 5.25
C ASP A 103 14.89 -4.48 6.57
N ASN A 104 14.27 -5.10 7.58
CA ASN A 104 13.96 -4.52 8.90
C ASN A 104 13.16 -3.21 8.81
N LYS A 105 12.30 -3.06 7.80
CA LYS A 105 11.43 -1.90 7.66
C LYS A 105 10.39 -1.86 8.78
N THR A 106 10.19 -0.68 9.35
CA THR A 106 9.07 -0.44 10.26
C THR A 106 7.77 -0.37 9.48
N LEU A 107 6.77 -1.16 9.91
CA LEU A 107 5.40 -1.12 9.40
C LEU A 107 4.51 -0.44 10.43
N ILE A 108 4.02 0.74 10.11
CA ILE A 108 3.06 1.48 10.92
C ILE A 108 1.67 1.23 10.35
N ILE A 109 0.77 0.70 11.17
CA ILE A 109 -0.61 0.40 10.76
C ILE A 109 -1.53 1.35 11.50
N VAL A 110 -2.26 2.17 10.74
CA VAL A 110 -3.33 3.01 11.29
C VAL A 110 -4.62 2.20 11.30
N ASP A 111 -5.07 1.84 12.51
CA ASP A 111 -6.22 0.97 12.74
C ASP A 111 -7.29 1.66 13.59
N VAL A 112 -8.53 1.26 13.45
CA VAL A 112 -9.63 1.83 14.25
C VAL A 112 -9.68 1.14 15.60
N VAL A 113 -10.02 1.91 16.64
CA VAL A 113 -10.21 1.40 18.01
C VAL A 113 -11.12 0.16 18.00
N ASN A 114 -10.70 -0.86 18.73
CA ASN A 114 -11.44 -2.11 18.95
C ASN A 114 -11.25 -2.58 20.39
N ASP A 115 -11.90 -3.68 20.77
CA ASP A 115 -11.89 -4.21 22.15
C ASP A 115 -10.61 -4.99 22.51
N LYS A 116 -9.62 -5.07 21.58
CA LYS A 116 -8.37 -5.81 21.78
C LYS A 116 -7.29 -4.89 22.34
N SER A 117 -6.39 -5.47 23.13
CA SER A 117 -5.15 -4.80 23.50
C SER A 117 -4.24 -4.59 22.28
N GLU A 118 -3.34 -3.60 22.36
CA GLU A 118 -2.37 -3.32 21.29
C GLU A 118 -1.53 -4.57 20.95
N SER A 119 -1.06 -5.30 21.97
CA SER A 119 -0.27 -6.52 21.77
C SER A 119 -1.05 -7.60 21.04
N GLU A 120 -2.29 -7.88 21.45
CA GLU A 120 -3.15 -8.87 20.79
C GLU A 120 -3.41 -8.49 19.32
N ARG A 121 -3.59 -7.20 19.08
CA ARG A 121 -3.81 -6.71 17.71
C ARG A 121 -2.57 -6.82 16.84
N ILE A 122 -1.39 -6.51 17.38
CA ILE A 122 -0.10 -6.69 16.68
C ILE A 122 0.10 -8.18 16.35
N ASP A 123 -0.14 -9.09 17.28
CA ASP A 123 0.02 -10.53 17.06
C ASP A 123 -0.93 -11.03 15.96
N GLU A 124 -2.17 -10.58 15.96
CA GLU A 124 -3.16 -10.92 14.92
C GLU A 124 -2.71 -10.45 13.54
N LEU A 125 -2.23 -9.21 13.44
CA LEU A 125 -1.75 -8.62 12.19
C LEU A 125 -0.48 -9.31 11.71
N ALA A 126 0.44 -9.63 12.62
CA ALA A 126 1.65 -10.39 12.31
C ALA A 126 1.32 -11.78 11.75
N GLN A 127 0.37 -12.50 12.38
CA GLN A 127 -0.10 -13.78 11.87
C GLN A 127 -0.76 -13.66 10.49
N LYS A 128 -1.61 -12.66 10.30
CA LYS A 128 -2.30 -12.40 9.05
C LYS A 128 -1.34 -12.10 7.92
N LEU A 129 -0.34 -11.26 8.19
CA LEU A 129 0.73 -10.91 7.25
C LEU A 129 1.82 -11.99 7.16
N LYS A 130 1.85 -12.96 8.09
CA LYS A 130 2.92 -13.97 8.24
C LYS A 130 4.29 -13.32 8.45
N ILE A 131 4.32 -12.20 9.19
CA ILE A 131 5.53 -11.47 9.57
C ILE A 131 6.14 -12.16 10.81
N THR A 132 7.46 -12.34 10.78
CA THR A 132 8.23 -12.92 11.89
C THR A 132 8.87 -11.85 12.79
N ASN A 133 9.24 -10.70 12.20
CA ASN A 133 9.81 -9.56 12.93
C ASN A 133 8.69 -8.67 13.53
N VAL A 134 7.95 -9.20 14.50
CA VAL A 134 6.78 -8.54 15.12
C VAL A 134 7.13 -7.17 15.73
N GLN A 135 8.35 -7.02 16.27
CA GLN A 135 8.85 -5.76 16.84
C GLN A 135 8.87 -4.60 15.84
N ASN A 136 8.88 -4.89 14.55
CA ASN A 136 8.86 -3.89 13.49
C ASN A 136 7.43 -3.42 13.14
N ILE A 137 6.40 -4.02 13.75
CA ILE A 137 5.01 -3.58 13.59
C ILE A 137 4.70 -2.56 14.69
N LYS A 138 4.16 -1.42 14.31
CA LYS A 138 3.67 -0.37 15.21
C LYS A 138 2.22 -0.07 14.89
N LEU A 139 1.41 0.19 15.90
CA LEU A 139 0.02 0.58 15.73
C LEU A 139 -0.18 2.07 16.03
N VAL A 140 -1.04 2.69 15.26
CA VAL A 140 -1.65 3.98 15.56
C VAL A 140 -3.15 3.74 15.62
N ILE A 141 -3.68 3.64 16.85
CA ILE A 141 -5.10 3.38 17.07
C ILE A 141 -5.85 4.70 17.00
N VAL A 142 -6.80 4.79 16.10
CA VAL A 142 -7.63 5.98 15.89
C VAL A 142 -9.07 5.72 16.35
N ASP A 143 -9.70 6.76 16.84
CA ASP A 143 -11.13 6.79 17.11
C ASP A 143 -11.95 6.97 15.83
N TYR A 144 -13.27 7.07 15.97
CA TYR A 144 -14.18 7.28 14.83
C TYR A 144 -14.05 8.68 14.20
N GLU A 145 -13.43 9.63 14.89
CA GLU A 145 -13.11 10.96 14.37
C GLU A 145 -11.74 10.98 13.67
N ARG A 146 -11.05 9.84 13.62
CA ARG A 146 -9.72 9.66 13.07
C ARG A 146 -8.64 10.43 13.82
N THR A 147 -8.81 10.55 15.12
CA THR A 147 -7.80 11.10 16.02
C THR A 147 -7.16 10.01 16.87
N CYS A 148 -5.92 10.23 17.28
CA CYS A 148 -5.17 9.40 18.22
C CYS A 148 -4.79 10.28 19.40
N GLU A 149 -5.28 9.96 20.62
CA GLU A 149 -5.03 10.76 21.82
C GLU A 149 -5.40 12.25 21.63
N SER A 150 -6.49 12.54 20.92
CA SER A 150 -6.98 13.88 20.57
C SER A 150 -6.12 14.66 19.58
N LEU A 151 -5.13 14.03 18.95
CA LEU A 151 -4.28 14.60 17.89
C LEU A 151 -4.60 13.95 16.53
N PRO A 152 -4.34 14.62 15.42
CA PRO A 152 -4.40 14.00 14.11
C PRO A 152 -3.49 12.75 14.07
N TRP A 153 -3.98 11.65 13.51
CA TRP A 153 -3.21 10.39 13.42
C TRP A 153 -1.84 10.56 12.74
N ILE A 154 -1.74 11.51 11.81
CA ILE A 154 -0.50 11.78 11.08
C ILE A 154 0.63 12.27 12.01
N ASP A 155 0.31 13.03 13.03
CA ASP A 155 1.30 13.53 13.99
C ASP A 155 1.90 12.38 14.79
N LYS A 156 1.08 11.36 15.12
CA LYS A 156 1.56 10.14 15.78
C LYS A 156 2.44 9.29 14.86
N VAL A 157 2.11 9.21 13.57
CA VAL A 157 2.97 8.54 12.58
C VAL A 157 4.32 9.26 12.49
N TYR A 158 4.35 10.60 12.42
CA TYR A 158 5.59 11.36 12.40
C TYR A 158 6.43 11.15 13.66
N GLU A 159 5.80 11.09 14.83
CA GLU A 159 6.48 10.80 16.09
C GLU A 159 7.19 9.44 16.05
N LEU A 160 6.51 8.40 15.56
CA LEU A 160 7.05 7.05 15.44
C LEU A 160 8.19 6.94 14.43
N ILE A 161 8.17 7.74 13.36
CA ILE A 161 9.27 7.78 12.38
C ILE A 161 10.45 8.56 12.93
N SER A 162 10.20 9.72 13.57
CA SER A 162 11.24 10.64 14.05
C SER A 162 11.98 10.12 15.28
N ASN A 163 11.32 9.30 16.08
CA ASN A 163 11.87 8.67 17.28
C ASN A 163 11.86 7.15 17.13
N PRO A 164 12.71 6.56 16.25
CA PRO A 164 12.84 5.12 16.22
C PRO A 164 13.28 4.68 17.62
N VAL A 165 12.40 3.95 18.31
CA VAL A 165 12.71 3.40 19.63
C VAL A 165 13.97 2.57 19.47
N ASN A 166 15.08 3.06 20.03
CA ASN A 166 16.30 2.29 20.12
C ASN A 166 15.99 1.03 20.96
N ASN A 167 15.64 -0.05 20.30
CA ASN A 167 15.63 -1.36 20.94
C ASN A 167 17.11 -1.75 21.16
N ILE A 168 17.60 -1.44 22.36
CA ILE A 168 18.81 -2.03 22.91
C ILE A 168 18.50 -3.45 23.37
#